data_7c776b3cabafa2c52d3a480d200f5c0a
#
_entry.id   7c776b3cabafa2c52d3a480d200f5c0a
#
_cell.length_a   1.000
_cell.length_b   1.000
_cell.length_c   1.000
_cell.angle_alpha   90.00
_cell.angle_beta   90.00
_cell.angle_gamma   90.00
#
_symmetry.space_group_name_H-M   'P 1'
#
loop_
_entity.id
_entity.type
_entity.pdbx_description
1 polymer ?
#
loop_
_entity_poly.entity_id
_entity_poly.type
_entity_poly.pdbx_seq_one_letter_code
_entity_poly.pdbx_strand_id
1 'polypeptide(L)'
;MQKIDANKIIDEAKFNPFHWMVLFWCALIIIFDGYDLVIYGVVLPVLMKEWNLSPLEAGALGSYALFGMMAGALIFGPLSDKIGRKKAITICVVLFSGFTVLNGFATNPTEFGICRFIAGLGIGGVMPNVVALMSEYAPKKIRSTLVAIMFSGYSVGGMLSAGLGIVLLPNFGWQ
;
A
#
# COMPACT_ATOMS: atom_id res chain seq x y z
N MET A 1 43.56 5.63 5.22
CA MET A 1 42.34 4.86 5.02
C MET A 1 41.52 5.54 3.91
N GLN A 2 41.37 4.90 2.75
CA GLN A 2 40.46 5.39 1.70
C GLN A 2 39.04 5.28 2.22
N LYS A 3 38.33 6.42 2.30
CA LYS A 3 36.90 6.43 2.59
C LYS A 3 36.17 5.82 1.40
N ILE A 4 35.59 4.65 1.58
CA ILE A 4 34.76 3.98 0.57
C ILE A 4 33.46 4.75 0.50
N ASP A 5 33.16 5.35 -0.65
CA ASP A 5 31.89 6.02 -0.92
C ASP A 5 30.86 4.95 -1.33
N ALA A 6 30.01 4.55 -0.39
CA ALA A 6 28.98 3.53 -0.59
C ALA A 6 27.98 3.92 -1.70
N ASN A 7 27.66 5.23 -1.81
CA ASN A 7 26.74 5.71 -2.83
C ASN A 7 27.31 5.52 -4.24
N LYS A 8 28.62 5.77 -4.42
CA LYS A 8 29.27 5.55 -5.70
C LYS A 8 29.27 4.08 -6.11
N ILE A 9 29.46 3.16 -5.16
CA ILE A 9 29.42 1.71 -5.43
C ILE A 9 28.02 1.30 -5.89
N ILE A 10 26.96 1.79 -5.26
CA ILE A 10 25.57 1.49 -5.62
C ILE A 10 25.25 2.09 -7.00
N ASP A 11 25.60 3.33 -7.21
CA ASP A 11 25.31 4.07 -8.46
C ASP A 11 25.96 3.43 -9.69
N GLU A 12 27.17 2.85 -9.54
CA GLU A 12 27.94 2.20 -10.60
C GLU A 12 27.70 0.68 -10.65
N ALA A 13 26.90 0.12 -9.71
CA ALA A 13 26.64 -1.32 -9.66
C ALA A 13 25.95 -1.82 -10.93
N LYS A 14 26.34 -3.02 -11.36
CA LYS A 14 25.61 -3.76 -12.40
C LYS A 14 24.33 -4.35 -11.81
N PHE A 15 23.26 -4.33 -12.60
CA PHE A 15 22.01 -4.96 -12.22
C PHE A 15 22.22 -6.46 -11.95
N ASN A 16 21.78 -6.95 -10.80
CA ASN A 16 22.03 -8.31 -10.31
C ASN A 16 20.77 -8.92 -9.67
N PRO A 17 20.75 -10.22 -9.31
CA PRO A 17 19.62 -10.89 -8.68
C PRO A 17 19.09 -10.21 -7.41
N PHE A 18 19.94 -9.54 -6.63
CA PHE A 18 19.52 -8.80 -5.44
C PHE A 18 18.56 -7.65 -5.79
N HIS A 19 18.85 -6.91 -6.86
CA HIS A 19 17.97 -5.83 -7.33
C HIS A 19 16.61 -6.36 -7.80
N TRP A 20 16.58 -7.56 -8.43
CA TRP A 20 15.35 -8.25 -8.77
C TRP A 20 14.53 -8.60 -7.54
N MET A 21 15.18 -9.09 -6.49
CA MET A 21 14.51 -9.43 -5.24
C MET A 21 13.90 -8.18 -4.58
N VAL A 22 14.63 -7.06 -4.53
CA VAL A 22 14.14 -5.79 -3.99
C VAL A 22 12.96 -5.29 -4.82
N LEU A 23 13.09 -5.28 -6.15
CA LEU A 23 12.02 -4.87 -7.05
C LEU A 23 10.76 -5.73 -6.87
N PHE A 24 10.92 -7.05 -6.79
CA PHE A 24 9.81 -7.98 -6.60
C PHE A 24 9.03 -7.69 -5.32
N TRP A 25 9.72 -7.58 -4.17
CA TRP A 25 9.05 -7.29 -2.91
C TRP A 25 8.42 -5.91 -2.88
N CYS A 26 9.10 -4.90 -3.41
CA CYS A 26 8.55 -3.55 -3.51
C CYS A 26 7.31 -3.52 -4.42
N ALA A 27 7.37 -4.16 -5.59
CA ALA A 27 6.23 -4.26 -6.51
C ALA A 27 5.06 -5.03 -5.89
N LEU A 28 5.33 -6.13 -5.19
CA LEU A 28 4.31 -6.91 -4.50
C LEU A 28 3.56 -6.07 -3.45
N ILE A 29 4.28 -5.29 -2.66
CA ILE A 29 3.68 -4.39 -1.68
C ILE A 29 2.79 -3.35 -2.37
N ILE A 30 3.25 -2.76 -3.49
CA ILE A 30 2.47 -1.78 -4.27
C ILE A 30 1.25 -2.42 -4.93
N ILE A 31 1.31 -3.70 -5.34
CA ILE A 31 0.15 -4.44 -5.85
C ILE A 31 -0.93 -4.57 -4.77
N PHE A 32 -0.55 -4.95 -3.54
CA PHE A 32 -1.50 -5.05 -2.43
C PHE A 32 -2.07 -3.68 -2.02
N ASP A 33 -1.27 -2.63 -2.09
CA ASP A 33 -1.71 -1.24 -1.86
C ASP A 33 -2.77 -0.83 -2.90
N GLY A 34 -2.50 -1.05 -4.20
CA GLY A 34 -3.44 -0.79 -5.28
C GLY A 34 -4.72 -1.64 -5.18
N TYR A 35 -4.59 -2.90 -4.73
CA TYR A 35 -5.73 -3.78 -4.46
C TYR A 35 -6.64 -3.19 -3.38
N ASP A 36 -6.09 -2.83 -2.21
CA ASP A 36 -6.87 -2.34 -1.08
C ASP A 36 -7.62 -1.03 -1.40
N LEU A 37 -7.00 -0.15 -2.17
CA LEU A 37 -7.60 1.12 -2.53
C LEU A 37 -8.80 0.95 -3.47
N VAL A 38 -8.71 0.03 -4.43
CA VAL A 38 -9.76 -0.21 -5.43
C VAL A 38 -10.88 -1.10 -4.89
N ILE A 39 -10.57 -2.06 -4.00
CA ILE A 39 -11.56 -3.02 -3.49
C ILE A 39 -12.72 -2.32 -2.77
N TYR A 40 -12.46 -1.20 -2.10
CA TYR A 40 -13.53 -0.40 -1.49
C TYR A 40 -14.59 0.02 -2.51
N GLY A 41 -14.16 0.54 -3.66
CA GLY A 41 -15.08 0.94 -4.73
C GLY A 41 -15.91 -0.23 -5.28
N VAL A 42 -15.33 -1.43 -5.30
CA VAL A 42 -15.99 -2.66 -5.76
C VAL A 42 -17.03 -3.15 -4.75
N VAL A 43 -16.71 -3.07 -3.45
CA VAL A 43 -17.59 -3.52 -2.36
C VAL A 43 -18.65 -2.49 -1.98
N LEU A 44 -18.40 -1.21 -2.25
CA LEU A 44 -19.25 -0.08 -1.85
C LEU A 44 -20.74 -0.24 -2.18
N PRO A 45 -21.16 -0.69 -3.39
CA PRO A 45 -22.58 -0.87 -3.69
C PRO A 45 -23.26 -1.91 -2.81
N VAL A 46 -22.54 -2.93 -2.36
CA VAL A 46 -23.05 -3.97 -1.47
C VAL A 46 -23.21 -3.41 -0.06
N LEU A 47 -22.19 -2.71 0.46
CA LEU A 47 -22.23 -2.05 1.77
C LEU A 47 -23.38 -1.03 1.87
N MET A 48 -23.59 -0.25 0.82
CA MET A 48 -24.69 0.73 0.77
C MET A 48 -26.05 0.05 0.91
N LYS A 49 -26.25 -1.11 0.29
CA LYS A 49 -27.50 -1.88 0.40
C LYS A 49 -27.66 -2.53 1.77
N GLU A 50 -26.60 -3.13 2.30
CA GLU A 50 -26.63 -3.87 3.56
C GLU A 50 -26.85 -2.97 4.77
N TRP A 51 -26.16 -1.85 4.81
CA TRP A 51 -26.24 -0.89 5.92
C TRP A 51 -27.17 0.30 5.64
N ASN A 52 -27.92 0.28 4.52
CA ASN A 52 -28.81 1.37 4.09
C ASN A 52 -28.12 2.75 4.10
N LEU A 53 -26.88 2.80 3.62
CA LEU A 53 -26.08 4.02 3.60
C LEU A 53 -26.53 4.96 2.47
N SER A 54 -26.62 6.25 2.79
CA SER A 54 -26.72 7.29 1.77
C SER A 54 -25.39 7.43 0.99
N PRO A 55 -25.41 7.95 -0.24
CA PRO A 55 -24.18 8.22 -1.00
C PRO A 55 -23.18 9.11 -0.26
N LEU A 56 -23.67 10.02 0.59
CA LEU A 56 -22.82 10.90 1.39
C LEU A 56 -22.08 10.13 2.48
N GLU A 57 -22.77 9.24 3.21
CA GLU A 57 -22.16 8.39 4.24
C GLU A 57 -21.17 7.42 3.65
N ALA A 58 -21.49 6.83 2.51
CA ALA A 58 -20.58 5.97 1.77
C ALA A 58 -19.32 6.72 1.33
N GLY A 59 -19.44 7.93 0.81
CA GLY A 59 -18.30 8.79 0.49
C GLY A 59 -17.47 9.16 1.72
N ALA A 60 -18.10 9.41 2.86
CA ALA A 60 -17.42 9.69 4.13
C ALA A 60 -16.59 8.49 4.59
N LEU A 61 -17.12 7.26 4.51
CA LEU A 61 -16.37 6.04 4.84
C LEU A 61 -15.11 5.87 3.97
N GLY A 62 -15.20 6.16 2.67
CA GLY A 62 -14.02 6.18 1.79
C GLY A 62 -13.00 7.24 2.18
N SER A 63 -13.46 8.41 2.62
CA SER A 63 -12.61 9.52 3.04
C SER A 63 -11.77 9.18 4.28
N TYR A 64 -12.26 8.33 5.20
CA TYR A 64 -11.48 7.92 6.38
C TYR A 64 -10.15 7.25 5.98
N ALA A 65 -10.14 6.40 4.95
CA ALA A 65 -8.90 5.80 4.45
C ALA A 65 -7.93 6.87 3.92
N LEU A 66 -8.43 7.86 3.16
CA LEU A 66 -7.61 8.94 2.61
C LEU A 66 -7.01 9.84 3.71
N PHE A 67 -7.79 10.19 4.74
CA PHE A 67 -7.26 10.90 5.90
C PHE A 67 -6.22 10.07 6.66
N GLY A 68 -6.44 8.77 6.80
CA GLY A 68 -5.46 7.83 7.33
C GLY A 68 -4.17 7.84 6.51
N MET A 69 -4.26 7.78 5.18
CA MET A 69 -3.09 7.82 4.28
C MET A 69 -2.30 9.12 4.43
N MET A 70 -2.98 10.26 4.50
CA MET A 70 -2.32 11.54 4.71
C MET A 70 -1.54 11.58 6.04
N ALA A 71 -2.18 11.17 7.13
CA ALA A 71 -1.54 11.11 8.44
C ALA A 71 -0.39 10.08 8.46
N GLY A 72 -0.58 8.92 7.84
CA GLY A 72 0.43 7.87 7.72
C GLY A 72 1.69 8.31 6.99
N ALA A 73 1.54 9.01 5.87
CA ALA A 73 2.68 9.57 5.11
C ALA A 73 3.48 10.56 5.96
N LEU A 74 2.80 11.44 6.71
CA LEU A 74 3.45 12.42 7.58
C LEU A 74 4.16 11.80 8.79
N ILE A 75 3.64 10.70 9.33
CA ILE A 75 4.21 10.02 10.51
C ILE A 75 5.34 9.07 10.08
N PHE A 76 5.06 8.17 9.15
CA PHE A 76 5.99 7.08 8.79
C PHE A 76 7.11 7.51 7.85
N GLY A 77 6.96 8.63 7.13
CA GLY A 77 8.06 9.23 6.37
C GLY A 77 9.25 9.56 7.29
N PRO A 78 9.13 10.54 8.19
CA PRO A 78 10.21 10.91 9.12
C PRO A 78 10.58 9.80 10.10
N LEU A 79 9.62 8.94 10.49
CA LEU A 79 9.89 7.82 11.40
C LEU A 79 10.84 6.81 10.75
N SER A 80 10.70 6.56 9.46
CA SER A 80 11.54 5.61 8.73
C SER A 80 13.01 6.03 8.68
N ASP A 81 13.28 7.34 8.69
CA ASP A 81 14.65 7.86 8.75
C ASP A 81 15.32 7.56 10.10
N LYS A 82 14.52 7.44 11.18
CA LYS A 82 15.00 7.13 12.54
C LYS A 82 15.14 5.64 12.81
N ILE A 83 14.12 4.83 12.44
CA ILE A 83 14.08 3.40 12.77
C ILE A 83 14.58 2.51 11.63
N GLY A 84 14.81 3.07 10.46
CA GLY A 84 15.24 2.39 9.24
C GLY A 84 14.06 1.96 8.35
N ARG A 85 14.27 2.01 7.02
CA ARG A 85 13.24 1.71 5.99
C ARG A 85 12.57 0.36 6.20
N LYS A 86 13.35 -0.71 6.42
CA LYS A 86 12.81 -2.06 6.59
C LYS A 86 11.80 -2.15 7.73
N LYS A 87 12.12 -1.62 8.90
CA LYS A 87 11.23 -1.68 10.07
C LYS A 87 9.96 -0.84 9.83
N ALA A 88 10.11 0.36 9.27
CA ALA A 88 8.98 1.22 8.95
C ALA A 88 8.02 0.55 7.96
N ILE A 89 8.52 0.00 6.86
CA ILE A 89 7.72 -0.74 5.88
C ILE A 89 7.02 -1.93 6.55
N THR A 90 7.73 -2.71 7.37
CA THR A 90 7.13 -3.87 8.06
C THR A 90 5.97 -3.44 8.96
N ILE A 91 6.14 -2.38 9.75
CA ILE A 91 5.07 -1.85 10.61
C ILE A 91 3.88 -1.41 9.77
N CYS A 92 4.12 -0.66 8.71
CA CYS A 92 3.08 -0.18 7.81
C CYS A 92 2.31 -1.34 7.14
N VAL A 93 3.03 -2.37 6.65
CA VAL A 93 2.42 -3.56 6.03
C VAL A 93 1.56 -4.33 7.04
N VAL A 94 2.06 -4.54 8.26
CA VAL A 94 1.29 -5.21 9.33
C VAL A 94 0.04 -4.39 9.70
N LEU A 95 0.15 -3.08 9.79
CA LEU A 95 -1.00 -2.21 10.07
C LEU A 95 -2.06 -2.33 8.97
N PHE A 96 -1.70 -2.08 7.71
CA PHE A 96 -2.73 -2.10 6.68
C PHE A 96 -3.30 -3.50 6.46
N SER A 97 -2.48 -4.56 6.40
CA SER A 97 -2.97 -5.93 6.21
C SER A 97 -3.85 -6.38 7.37
N GLY A 98 -3.42 -6.13 8.61
CA GLY A 98 -4.18 -6.51 9.80
C GLY A 98 -5.54 -5.82 9.87
N PHE A 99 -5.59 -4.51 9.63
CA PHE A 99 -6.86 -3.77 9.69
C PHE A 99 -7.72 -3.97 8.44
N THR A 100 -7.16 -4.29 7.28
CA THR A 100 -7.93 -4.74 6.11
C THR A 100 -8.62 -6.08 6.40
N VAL A 101 -7.94 -7.04 7.04
CA VAL A 101 -8.57 -8.30 7.47
C VAL A 101 -9.65 -8.05 8.53
N LEU A 102 -9.37 -7.21 9.54
CA LEU A 102 -10.35 -6.84 10.56
C LEU A 102 -11.58 -6.14 9.96
N ASN A 103 -11.40 -5.41 8.89
CA ASN A 103 -12.48 -4.75 8.17
C ASN A 103 -13.54 -5.73 7.64
N GLY A 104 -13.11 -6.95 7.24
CA GLY A 104 -14.02 -8.03 6.85
C GLY A 104 -14.92 -8.54 7.98
N PHE A 105 -14.59 -8.26 9.24
CA PHE A 105 -15.40 -8.62 10.41
C PHE A 105 -16.23 -7.46 10.97
N ALA A 106 -16.17 -6.28 10.34
CA ALA A 106 -16.93 -5.12 10.79
C ALA A 106 -18.45 -5.36 10.67
N THR A 107 -19.18 -5.07 11.74
CA THR A 107 -20.63 -5.29 11.82
C THR A 107 -21.42 -3.99 11.60
N ASN A 108 -20.75 -2.84 11.67
CA ASN A 108 -21.37 -1.55 11.53
C ASN A 108 -20.45 -0.54 10.79
N PRO A 109 -21.02 0.53 10.18
CA PRO A 109 -20.26 1.52 9.42
C PRO A 109 -19.17 2.23 10.23
N THR A 110 -19.37 2.42 11.53
CA THR A 110 -18.40 3.13 12.38
C THR A 110 -17.13 2.27 12.58
N GLU A 111 -17.29 0.98 12.89
CA GLU A 111 -16.17 0.05 13.00
C GLU A 111 -15.40 -0.06 11.69
N PHE A 112 -16.14 -0.19 10.58
CA PHE A 112 -15.57 -0.22 9.25
C PHE A 112 -14.73 1.05 8.96
N GLY A 113 -15.27 2.23 9.28
CA GLY A 113 -14.57 3.50 9.09
C GLY A 113 -13.30 3.63 9.93
N ILE A 114 -13.32 3.18 11.19
CA ILE A 114 -12.14 3.17 12.06
C ILE A 114 -11.06 2.23 11.51
N CYS A 115 -11.44 1.02 11.11
CA CYS A 115 -10.50 0.07 10.50
C CYS A 115 -9.91 0.63 9.20
N ARG A 116 -10.72 1.28 8.36
CA ARG A 116 -10.29 1.97 7.15
C ARG A 116 -9.30 3.10 7.43
N PHE A 117 -9.53 3.89 8.45
CA PHE A 117 -8.60 4.96 8.85
C PHE A 117 -7.24 4.39 9.28
N ILE A 118 -7.24 3.34 10.11
CA ILE A 118 -6.00 2.73 10.59
C ILE A 118 -5.27 1.96 9.47
N ALA A 119 -6.00 1.25 8.61
CA ALA A 119 -5.42 0.65 7.40
C ALA A 119 -4.78 1.73 6.52
N GLY A 120 -5.49 2.85 6.32
CA GLY A 120 -4.99 4.03 5.61
C GLY A 120 -3.68 4.57 6.18
N LEU A 121 -3.51 4.62 7.51
CA LEU A 121 -2.24 5.00 8.14
C LEU A 121 -1.07 4.12 7.65
N GLY A 122 -1.29 2.81 7.58
CA GLY A 122 -0.30 1.87 7.04
C GLY A 122 0.01 2.13 5.57
N ILE A 123 -1.02 2.22 4.73
CA ILE A 123 -0.93 2.46 3.29
C ILE A 123 -0.16 3.76 2.99
N GLY A 124 -0.53 4.86 3.65
CA GLY A 124 0.13 6.15 3.47
C GLY A 124 1.61 6.14 3.85
N GLY A 125 1.99 5.32 4.84
CA GLY A 125 3.39 5.16 5.24
C GLY A 125 4.20 4.25 4.32
N VAL A 126 3.57 3.28 3.66
CA VAL A 126 4.25 2.31 2.78
C VAL A 126 4.85 2.99 1.56
N MET A 127 4.06 3.76 0.82
CA MET A 127 4.44 4.27 -0.50
C MET A 127 5.75 5.08 -0.50
N PRO A 128 5.92 6.14 0.33
CA PRO A 128 7.16 6.90 0.35
C PRO A 128 8.36 6.06 0.75
N ASN A 129 8.18 5.10 1.66
CA ASN A 129 9.24 4.23 2.15
C ASN A 129 9.70 3.20 1.13
N VAL A 130 8.78 2.62 0.36
CA VAL A 130 9.10 1.67 -0.72
C VAL A 130 9.79 2.37 -1.87
N VAL A 131 9.36 3.59 -2.23
CA VAL A 131 10.05 4.42 -3.24
C VAL A 131 11.45 4.78 -2.79
N ALA A 132 11.62 5.20 -1.53
CA ALA A 132 12.93 5.49 -0.97
C ALA A 132 13.83 4.25 -0.99
N LEU A 133 13.32 3.10 -0.52
CA LEU A 133 14.05 1.84 -0.52
C LEU A 133 14.51 1.45 -1.94
N MET A 134 13.61 1.50 -2.93
CA MET A 134 13.95 1.19 -4.31
C MET A 134 15.01 2.17 -4.85
N SER A 135 14.89 3.45 -4.53
CA SER A 135 15.82 4.49 -4.96
C SER A 135 17.21 4.36 -4.32
N GLU A 136 17.27 3.92 -3.08
CA GLU A 136 18.51 3.71 -2.33
C GLU A 136 19.32 2.50 -2.85
N TYR A 137 18.64 1.47 -3.35
CA TYR A 137 19.33 0.25 -3.83
C TYR A 137 19.50 0.20 -5.36
N ALA A 138 18.73 0.97 -6.12
CA ALA A 138 18.75 0.91 -7.58
C ALA A 138 19.97 1.61 -8.18
N PRO A 139 20.69 0.97 -9.15
CA PRO A 139 21.75 1.63 -9.92
C PRO A 139 21.24 2.88 -10.62
N LYS A 140 22.04 3.96 -10.62
CA LYS A 140 21.63 5.29 -11.11
C LYS A 140 21.04 5.26 -12.52
N LYS A 141 21.63 4.47 -13.42
CA LYS A 141 21.24 4.38 -14.84
C LYS A 141 19.80 3.88 -15.07
N ILE A 142 19.30 3.01 -14.19
CA ILE A 142 18.01 2.33 -14.38
C ILE A 142 17.04 2.60 -13.22
N ARG A 143 17.41 3.46 -12.26
CA ARG A 143 16.62 3.76 -11.05
C ARG A 143 15.20 4.21 -11.39
N SER A 144 15.04 5.16 -12.30
CA SER A 144 13.73 5.65 -12.73
C SER A 144 12.88 4.55 -13.39
N THR A 145 13.51 3.70 -14.20
CA THR A 145 12.82 2.57 -14.83
C THR A 145 12.34 1.55 -13.81
N LEU A 146 13.17 1.20 -12.81
CA LEU A 146 12.78 0.26 -11.76
C LEU A 146 11.65 0.81 -10.90
N VAL A 147 11.69 2.08 -10.56
CA VAL A 147 10.60 2.76 -9.85
C VAL A 147 9.32 2.78 -10.70
N ALA A 148 9.40 3.05 -12.00
CA ALA A 148 8.24 3.02 -12.89
C ALA A 148 7.63 1.61 -13.00
N ILE A 149 8.46 0.56 -13.13
CA ILE A 149 8.00 -0.83 -13.12
C ILE A 149 7.31 -1.17 -11.80
N MET A 150 7.90 -0.77 -10.67
CA MET A 150 7.32 -0.97 -9.35
C MET A 150 5.92 -0.32 -9.27
N PHE A 151 5.77 0.92 -9.73
CA PHE A 151 4.48 1.63 -9.73
C PHE A 151 3.44 1.02 -10.69
N SER A 152 3.86 0.33 -11.77
CA SER A 152 2.91 -0.39 -12.61
C SER A 152 2.16 -1.50 -11.84
N GLY A 153 2.74 -1.99 -10.75
CA GLY A 153 2.09 -2.90 -9.82
C GLY A 153 0.79 -2.36 -9.23
N TYR A 154 0.67 -1.04 -9.06
CA TYR A 154 -0.56 -0.41 -8.59
C TYR A 154 -1.77 -0.69 -9.50
N SER A 155 -1.57 -0.56 -10.81
CA SER A 155 -2.60 -0.89 -11.81
C SER A 155 -2.94 -2.38 -11.81
N VAL A 156 -1.94 -3.25 -11.62
CA VAL A 156 -2.14 -4.70 -11.49
C VAL A 156 -2.99 -5.01 -10.26
N GLY A 157 -2.72 -4.38 -9.12
CA GLY A 157 -3.52 -4.51 -7.89
C GLY A 157 -4.98 -4.11 -8.10
N GLY A 158 -5.22 -2.98 -8.76
CA GLY A 158 -6.57 -2.52 -9.11
C GLY A 158 -7.31 -3.49 -10.04
N MET A 159 -6.64 -4.03 -11.05
CA MET A 159 -7.22 -5.04 -11.95
C MET A 159 -7.56 -6.34 -11.20
N LEU A 160 -6.68 -6.81 -10.30
CA LEU A 160 -6.93 -7.98 -9.47
C LEU A 160 -8.13 -7.76 -8.55
N SER A 161 -8.24 -6.58 -7.94
CA SER A 161 -9.37 -6.21 -7.10
C SER A 161 -10.70 -6.26 -7.86
N ALA A 162 -10.76 -5.67 -9.05
CA ALA A 162 -11.95 -5.70 -9.90
C ALA A 162 -12.30 -7.13 -10.34
N GLY A 163 -11.31 -7.91 -10.78
CA GLY A 163 -11.50 -9.29 -11.23
C GLY A 163 -11.97 -10.21 -10.10
N LEU A 164 -11.33 -10.14 -8.93
CA LEU A 164 -11.74 -10.92 -7.76
C LEU A 164 -13.11 -10.49 -7.24
N GLY A 165 -13.42 -9.19 -7.29
CA GLY A 165 -14.73 -8.70 -6.88
C GLY A 165 -15.88 -9.30 -7.72
N ILE A 166 -15.70 -9.42 -9.05
CA ILE A 166 -16.71 -10.04 -9.92
C ILE A 166 -16.97 -11.51 -9.55
N VAL A 167 -15.93 -12.24 -9.12
CA VAL A 167 -16.03 -13.69 -8.82
C VAL A 167 -16.44 -13.94 -7.36
N LEU A 168 -15.88 -13.19 -6.41
CA LEU A 168 -16.04 -13.46 -4.99
C LEU A 168 -17.32 -12.84 -4.40
N LEU A 169 -17.67 -11.61 -4.77
CA LEU A 169 -18.84 -10.93 -4.22
C LEU A 169 -20.17 -11.70 -4.38
N PRO A 170 -20.48 -12.30 -5.55
CA PRO A 170 -21.71 -13.07 -5.70
C PRO A 170 -21.76 -14.37 -4.91
N ASN A 171 -20.58 -14.97 -4.61
CA ASN A 171 -20.48 -16.28 -3.98
C ASN A 171 -20.26 -16.25 -2.47
N PHE A 172 -19.53 -15.24 -1.98
CA PHE A 172 -19.07 -15.17 -0.57
C PHE A 172 -19.49 -13.86 0.13
N GLY A 173 -20.12 -12.92 -0.59
CA GLY A 173 -20.41 -11.59 -0.04
C GLY A 173 -19.16 -10.70 -0.03
N TRP A 174 -19.23 -9.63 0.77
CA TRP A 174 -18.14 -8.65 0.85
C TRP A 174 -17.12 -8.91 1.98
N GLN A 175 -17.45 -9.82 2.91
CA GLN A 175 -16.62 -10.19 4.07
C GLN A 175 -15.46 -11.12 3.73
#